data_a88e54746d49039538ee7539dc986d7c
#
_entry.id   a88e54746d49039538ee7539dc986d7c
#
_cell.length_a   1.000
_cell.length_b   1.000
_cell.length_c   1.000
_cell.angle_alpha   90.00
_cell.angle_beta   90.00
_cell.angle_gamma   90.00
#
_symmetry.space_group_name_H-M   'P 1'
#
loop_
_entity.id
_entity.type
_entity.pdbx_description
1 polymer ?
#
loop_
_entity_poly.entity_id
_entity_poly.type
_entity_poly.pdbx_seq_one_letter_code
_entity_poly.pdbx_strand_id
1 'polypeptide(L)'
;MIAIIDYDTGNLRSVCNALDRIGAEYVLTGDPAVIAQVDRVLLPGVGEASSAMQKLQERGLCEVIKGLKVPVLGICIGMQLMCRHSEEGNVDCLGIFDSQVQKFEADPSSGVKVPHMGWNSISDLRTGLFDGLADGEFVYFVHSFAADVCEDTIAVSENGRRFSAALHKDNFYGAQFHPEKSGDVGERILKNFMKL
;
A
#
# COMPACT_ATOMS: atom_id res chain seq x y z
N MET A 1 6.26 18.48 2.16
CA MET A 1 5.73 18.17 0.78
C MET A 1 5.80 16.66 0.55
N ILE A 2 4.81 16.08 -0.14
CA ILE A 2 4.76 14.64 -0.48
C ILE A 2 5.04 14.46 -1.98
N ALA A 3 5.84 13.46 -2.37
CA ALA A 3 5.84 12.97 -3.75
C ALA A 3 4.88 11.79 -3.88
N ILE A 4 3.97 11.86 -4.84
CA ILE A 4 3.20 10.70 -5.31
C ILE A 4 3.96 10.19 -6.54
N ILE A 5 4.48 8.96 -6.44
CA ILE A 5 5.25 8.38 -7.56
C ILE A 5 4.30 8.08 -8.73
N ASP A 6 4.54 8.77 -9.84
CA ASP A 6 3.87 8.53 -11.11
C ASP A 6 4.78 7.70 -12.02
N TYR A 7 4.42 6.44 -12.20
CA TYR A 7 5.11 5.49 -13.08
C TYR A 7 4.17 4.89 -14.14
N ASP A 8 3.22 5.72 -14.62
CA ASP A 8 2.17 5.36 -15.59
C ASP A 8 1.19 4.29 -15.08
N THR A 9 0.90 4.29 -13.79
CA THR A 9 -0.20 3.53 -13.22
C THR A 9 -1.41 4.45 -13.06
N GLY A 10 -2.56 4.04 -13.59
CA GLY A 10 -3.76 4.87 -13.56
C GLY A 10 -4.32 5.11 -12.15
N ASN A 11 -5.29 6.04 -12.08
CA ASN A 11 -6.11 6.36 -10.90
C ASN A 11 -5.40 7.01 -9.70
N LEU A 12 -4.40 7.88 -9.98
CA LEU A 12 -3.79 8.72 -8.95
C LEU A 12 -4.76 9.77 -8.39
N ARG A 13 -5.84 10.06 -9.13
CA ARG A 13 -6.80 11.12 -8.80
C ARG A 13 -7.46 10.92 -7.43
N SER A 14 -7.79 9.68 -7.06
CA SER A 14 -8.40 9.40 -5.76
C SER A 14 -7.46 9.71 -4.60
N VAL A 15 -6.18 9.42 -4.77
CA VAL A 15 -5.12 9.75 -3.79
C VAL A 15 -4.94 11.26 -3.69
N CYS A 16 -4.85 11.96 -4.82
CA CYS A 16 -4.78 13.43 -4.85
C CYS A 16 -5.97 14.06 -4.14
N ASN A 17 -7.20 13.65 -4.46
CA ASN A 17 -8.40 14.17 -3.82
C ASN A 17 -8.42 13.92 -2.30
N ALA A 18 -7.87 12.79 -1.83
CA ALA A 18 -7.78 12.52 -0.40
C ALA A 18 -6.75 13.43 0.29
N LEU A 19 -5.61 13.70 -0.36
CA LEU A 19 -4.60 14.64 0.13
C LEU A 19 -5.13 16.08 0.14
N ASP A 20 -5.88 16.49 -0.90
CA ASP A 20 -6.54 17.80 -0.96
C ASP A 20 -7.50 17.99 0.23
N ARG A 21 -8.31 16.96 0.55
CA ARG A 21 -9.25 17.02 1.70
C ARG A 21 -8.56 17.23 3.04
N ILE A 22 -7.37 16.67 3.21
CA ILE A 22 -6.59 16.84 4.45
C ILE A 22 -5.63 18.04 4.42
N GLY A 23 -5.62 18.82 3.32
CA GLY A 23 -4.79 20.00 3.15
C GLY A 23 -3.29 19.70 3.00
N ALA A 24 -2.93 18.54 2.47
CA ALA A 24 -1.55 18.15 2.28
C ALA A 24 -0.99 18.67 0.95
N GLU A 25 0.23 19.22 0.98
CA GLU A 25 0.95 19.64 -0.23
C GLU A 25 1.64 18.43 -0.86
N TYR A 26 1.45 18.23 -2.16
CA TYR A 26 2.03 17.12 -2.90
C TYR A 26 2.45 17.49 -4.32
N VAL A 27 3.30 16.66 -4.91
CA VAL A 27 3.69 16.69 -6.31
C VAL A 27 3.55 15.30 -6.92
N LEU A 28 2.98 15.23 -8.13
CA LEU A 28 2.99 14.02 -8.95
C LEU A 28 4.29 13.99 -9.75
N THR A 29 5.10 12.95 -9.56
CA THR A 29 6.40 12.89 -10.24
C THR A 29 6.94 11.48 -10.37
N GLY A 30 7.60 11.21 -11.50
CA GLY A 30 8.48 10.07 -11.70
C GLY A 30 9.95 10.46 -11.75
N ASP A 31 10.29 11.72 -11.45
CA ASP A 31 11.66 12.22 -11.49
C ASP A 31 12.40 11.90 -10.17
N PRO A 32 13.46 11.06 -10.21
CA PRO A 32 14.28 10.75 -9.04
C PRO A 32 14.83 11.97 -8.29
N ALA A 33 15.17 13.04 -9.01
CA ALA A 33 15.72 14.25 -8.42
C ALA A 33 14.68 14.99 -7.56
N VAL A 34 13.43 14.99 -7.98
CA VAL A 34 12.31 15.55 -7.20
C VAL A 34 11.98 14.65 -6.02
N ILE A 35 11.90 13.32 -6.23
CA ILE A 35 11.62 12.34 -5.18
C ILE A 35 12.65 12.42 -4.04
N ALA A 36 13.90 12.69 -4.35
CA ALA A 36 14.97 12.81 -3.35
C ALA A 36 14.88 14.07 -2.46
N GLN A 37 14.01 15.03 -2.79
CA GLN A 37 13.92 16.33 -2.09
C GLN A 37 12.65 16.48 -1.25
N VAL A 38 11.76 15.49 -1.25
CA VAL A 38 10.50 15.55 -0.50
C VAL A 38 10.63 14.98 0.91
N ASP A 39 9.69 15.31 1.77
CA ASP A 39 9.67 14.83 3.15
C ASP A 39 9.03 13.45 3.28
N ARG A 40 8.18 13.04 2.34
CA ARG A 40 7.43 11.78 2.33
C ARG A 40 7.11 11.33 0.91
N VAL A 41 6.93 10.03 0.74
CA VAL A 41 6.62 9.44 -0.56
C VAL A 41 5.38 8.55 -0.46
N LEU A 42 4.47 8.69 -1.41
CA LEU A 42 3.39 7.72 -1.65
C LEU A 42 3.74 6.92 -2.91
N LEU A 43 3.67 5.60 -2.78
CA LEU A 43 3.78 4.65 -3.89
C LEU A 43 2.39 4.03 -4.12
N PRO A 44 1.52 4.68 -4.89
CA PRO A 44 0.24 4.08 -5.27
C PRO A 44 0.47 3.02 -6.33
N GLY A 45 -0.50 2.13 -6.49
CA GLY A 45 -0.44 1.15 -7.56
C GLY A 45 -1.81 0.58 -7.87
N VAL A 46 -2.08 0.39 -9.15
CA VAL A 46 -3.28 -0.27 -9.66
C VAL A 46 -2.88 -1.18 -10.83
N GLY A 47 -3.68 -2.20 -11.08
CA GLY A 47 -3.42 -3.15 -12.16
C GLY A 47 -2.71 -4.39 -11.68
N GLU A 48 -1.75 -4.88 -12.44
CA GLU A 48 -1.03 -6.13 -12.23
C GLU A 48 0.40 -5.88 -11.73
N ALA A 49 0.87 -6.69 -10.78
CA ALA A 49 2.17 -6.51 -10.14
C ALA A 49 3.35 -6.60 -11.12
N SER A 50 3.32 -7.55 -12.08
CA SER A 50 4.41 -7.71 -13.07
C SER A 50 4.54 -6.49 -13.98
N SER A 51 3.42 -5.98 -14.49
CA SER A 51 3.40 -4.77 -15.32
C SER A 51 3.87 -3.54 -14.53
N ALA A 52 3.47 -3.42 -13.26
CA ALA A 52 3.89 -2.34 -12.38
C ALA A 52 5.40 -2.39 -12.09
N MET A 53 5.95 -3.58 -11.80
CA MET A 53 7.40 -3.77 -11.60
C MET A 53 8.18 -3.44 -12.86
N GLN A 54 7.70 -3.87 -14.03
CA GLN A 54 8.35 -3.54 -15.30
C GLN A 54 8.46 -2.02 -15.49
N LYS A 55 7.37 -1.28 -15.25
CA LYS A 55 7.38 0.19 -15.37
C LYS A 55 8.33 0.87 -14.40
N LEU A 56 8.40 0.38 -13.14
CA LEU A 56 9.37 0.90 -12.16
C LEU A 56 10.81 0.64 -12.63
N GLN A 57 11.10 -0.53 -13.21
CA GLN A 57 12.42 -0.88 -13.74
C GLN A 57 12.78 -0.02 -14.95
N GLU A 58 11.89 0.11 -15.93
CA GLU A 58 12.09 0.93 -17.13
C GLU A 58 12.37 2.41 -16.80
N ARG A 59 11.78 2.92 -15.72
CA ARG A 59 12.00 4.29 -15.22
C ARG A 59 13.17 4.43 -14.25
N GLY A 60 13.86 3.34 -13.93
CA GLY A 60 14.98 3.34 -12.98
C GLY A 60 14.58 3.66 -11.54
N LEU A 61 13.29 3.50 -11.17
CA LEU A 61 12.76 3.88 -9.88
C LEU A 61 12.99 2.84 -8.78
N CYS A 62 13.31 1.59 -9.11
CA CYS A 62 13.47 0.53 -8.12
C CYS A 62 14.55 0.85 -7.07
N GLU A 63 15.75 1.22 -7.50
CA GLU A 63 16.84 1.56 -6.58
C GLU A 63 16.62 2.91 -5.89
N VAL A 64 15.94 3.85 -6.56
CA VAL A 64 15.55 5.13 -5.96
C VAL A 64 14.62 4.86 -4.76
N ILE A 65 13.56 4.08 -4.94
CA ILE A 65 12.61 3.75 -3.87
C ILE A 65 13.30 3.03 -2.72
N LYS A 66 14.10 1.99 -2.99
CA LYS A 66 14.84 1.24 -1.96
C LYS A 66 15.82 2.12 -1.18
N GLY A 67 16.37 3.14 -1.81
CA GLY A 67 17.32 4.07 -1.20
C GLY A 67 16.73 5.18 -0.35
N LEU A 68 15.40 5.36 -0.37
CA LEU A 68 14.73 6.43 0.38
C LEU A 68 14.94 6.29 1.89
N LYS A 69 15.09 7.43 2.56
CA LYS A 69 15.21 7.52 4.02
C LYS A 69 14.03 8.24 4.67
N VAL A 70 13.22 8.90 3.87
CA VAL A 70 11.97 9.55 4.28
C VAL A 70 10.86 8.50 4.36
N PRO A 71 9.79 8.74 5.13
CA PRO A 71 8.65 7.81 5.19
C PRO A 71 8.05 7.56 3.80
N VAL A 72 7.83 6.28 3.49
CA VAL A 72 7.21 5.80 2.26
C VAL A 72 5.96 5.02 2.60
N LEU A 73 4.82 5.32 1.96
CA LEU A 73 3.59 4.55 2.09
C LEU A 73 3.18 3.97 0.74
N GLY A 74 3.26 2.64 0.62
CA GLY A 74 2.70 1.90 -0.51
C GLY A 74 1.22 1.63 -0.30
N ILE A 75 0.40 1.87 -1.34
CA ILE A 75 -1.05 1.65 -1.30
C ILE A 75 -1.42 0.56 -2.29
N CYS A 76 -2.11 -0.47 -1.81
CA CYS A 76 -2.59 -1.63 -2.56
C CYS A 76 -1.44 -2.33 -3.31
N ILE A 77 -1.41 -2.28 -4.64
CA ILE A 77 -0.28 -2.79 -5.44
C ILE A 77 1.04 -2.15 -4.98
N GLY A 78 1.07 -0.86 -4.63
CA GLY A 78 2.28 -0.21 -4.11
C GLY A 78 2.85 -0.89 -2.87
N MET A 79 2.01 -1.38 -1.94
CA MET A 79 2.46 -2.22 -0.83
C MET A 79 3.02 -3.56 -1.32
N GLN A 80 2.31 -4.21 -2.25
CA GLN A 80 2.70 -5.53 -2.78
C GLN A 80 4.04 -5.47 -3.51
N LEU A 81 4.31 -4.38 -4.26
CA LEU A 81 5.59 -4.16 -4.94
C LEU A 81 6.77 -4.02 -3.96
N MET A 82 6.53 -3.67 -2.71
CA MET A 82 7.56 -3.62 -1.66
C MET A 82 7.83 -4.98 -1.01
N CYS A 83 7.00 -6.00 -1.24
CA CYS A 83 7.24 -7.38 -0.80
C CYS A 83 8.38 -8.03 -1.60
N ARG A 84 8.71 -9.30 -1.31
CA ARG A 84 9.76 -10.05 -2.00
C ARG A 84 9.33 -10.52 -3.37
N HIS A 85 8.14 -11.11 -3.45
CA HIS A 85 7.63 -11.77 -4.65
C HIS A 85 6.11 -11.68 -4.71
N SER A 86 5.57 -11.64 -5.91
CA SER A 86 4.13 -11.71 -6.16
C SER A 86 3.79 -12.83 -7.12
N GLU A 87 2.80 -13.66 -6.74
CA GLU A 87 2.21 -14.65 -7.66
C GLU A 87 1.48 -13.98 -8.82
N GLU A 88 1.08 -12.71 -8.66
CA GLU A 88 0.47 -11.94 -9.75
C GLU A 88 1.51 -11.61 -10.82
N GLY A 89 1.48 -12.37 -11.90
CA GLY A 89 2.49 -12.31 -12.97
C GLY A 89 3.82 -12.99 -12.61
N ASN A 90 3.91 -13.70 -11.47
CA ASN A 90 5.08 -14.46 -11.02
C ASN A 90 6.37 -13.61 -11.08
N VAL A 91 6.39 -12.49 -10.34
CA VAL A 91 7.43 -11.47 -10.42
C VAL A 91 8.12 -11.24 -9.09
N ASP A 92 9.45 -11.10 -9.13
CA ASP A 92 10.22 -10.59 -8.00
C ASP A 92 10.02 -9.08 -7.87
N CYS A 93 9.71 -8.65 -6.64
CA CYS A 93 9.40 -7.27 -6.32
C CYS A 93 10.61 -6.57 -5.66
N LEU A 94 10.38 -5.45 -4.96
CA LEU A 94 11.47 -4.63 -4.40
C LEU A 94 12.19 -5.30 -3.21
N GLY A 95 11.58 -6.28 -2.54
CA GLY A 95 12.20 -7.04 -1.46
C GLY A 95 12.44 -6.23 -0.18
N ILE A 96 11.65 -5.19 0.07
CA ILE A 96 11.72 -4.37 1.29
C ILE A 96 11.10 -5.14 2.46
N PHE A 97 9.85 -5.62 2.31
CA PHE A 97 9.19 -6.48 3.29
C PHE A 97 9.50 -7.95 3.03
N ASP A 98 9.76 -8.71 4.07
CA ASP A 98 10.00 -10.15 3.98
C ASP A 98 8.68 -10.94 3.94
N SER A 99 7.87 -10.67 2.94
CA SER A 99 6.58 -11.31 2.70
C SER A 99 6.41 -11.66 1.23
N GLN A 100 5.58 -12.68 0.98
CA GLN A 100 5.15 -13.08 -0.35
C GLN A 100 3.68 -12.69 -0.57
N VAL A 101 3.37 -12.27 -1.78
CA VAL A 101 2.00 -11.91 -2.18
C VAL A 101 1.39 -13.11 -2.90
N GLN A 102 0.34 -13.67 -2.31
CA GLN A 102 -0.33 -14.88 -2.78
C GLN A 102 -1.77 -14.60 -3.20
N LYS A 103 -2.25 -15.37 -4.17
CA LYS A 103 -3.64 -15.31 -4.63
C LYS A 103 -4.60 -15.82 -3.56
N PHE A 104 -5.76 -15.20 -3.47
CA PHE A 104 -6.88 -15.78 -2.73
C PHE A 104 -7.53 -16.90 -3.53
N GLU A 105 -7.95 -17.93 -2.83
CA GLU A 105 -8.81 -18.97 -3.41
C GLU A 105 -10.28 -18.68 -3.07
N ALA A 106 -11.13 -18.67 -4.09
CA ALA A 106 -12.56 -18.52 -3.88
C ALA A 106 -13.12 -19.80 -3.27
N ASP A 107 -13.91 -19.67 -2.23
CA ASP A 107 -14.63 -20.78 -1.63
C ASP A 107 -16.13 -20.43 -1.47
N PRO A 108 -16.97 -20.84 -2.41
CA PRO A 108 -18.41 -20.58 -2.34
C PRO A 108 -19.08 -21.17 -1.09
N SER A 109 -18.52 -22.23 -0.50
CA SER A 109 -19.09 -22.88 0.68
C SER A 109 -18.93 -22.05 1.96
N SER A 110 -17.84 -21.28 2.06
CA SER A 110 -17.58 -20.36 3.17
C SER A 110 -17.90 -18.90 2.84
N GLY A 111 -18.36 -18.62 1.61
CA GLY A 111 -18.69 -17.27 1.15
C GLY A 111 -17.48 -16.42 0.76
N VAL A 112 -16.29 -17.01 0.65
CA VAL A 112 -15.08 -16.31 0.22
C VAL A 112 -15.14 -15.96 -1.26
N LYS A 113 -15.10 -14.66 -1.55
CA LYS A 113 -15.14 -14.13 -2.91
C LYS A 113 -13.76 -13.62 -3.34
N VAL A 114 -13.45 -13.80 -4.62
CA VAL A 114 -12.26 -13.23 -5.27
C VAL A 114 -12.72 -12.48 -6.53
N PRO A 115 -12.40 -11.18 -6.64
CA PRO A 115 -11.61 -10.37 -5.73
C PRO A 115 -12.27 -10.13 -4.37
N HIS A 116 -11.46 -9.96 -3.32
CA HIS A 116 -11.87 -9.37 -2.06
C HIS A 116 -12.18 -7.89 -2.31
N MET A 117 -13.45 -7.55 -2.35
CA MET A 117 -13.92 -6.21 -2.70
C MET A 117 -14.98 -5.74 -1.71
N GLY A 118 -14.75 -4.58 -1.12
CA GLY A 118 -15.67 -3.94 -0.18
C GLY A 118 -15.01 -3.56 1.14
N TRP A 119 -15.86 -3.26 2.11
CA TRP A 119 -15.44 -2.88 3.46
C TRP A 119 -15.18 -4.14 4.29
N ASN A 120 -14.04 -4.14 4.98
CA ASN A 120 -13.69 -5.20 5.92
C ASN A 120 -12.90 -4.63 7.08
N SER A 121 -12.93 -5.32 8.22
CA SER A 121 -12.27 -4.87 9.43
C SER A 121 -10.77 -5.16 9.42
N ILE A 122 -10.03 -4.32 10.13
CA ILE A 122 -8.61 -4.51 10.43
C ILE A 122 -8.41 -4.65 11.94
N SER A 123 -7.44 -5.44 12.35
CA SER A 123 -7.10 -5.70 13.75
C SER A 123 -5.58 -5.85 13.94
N ASP A 124 -5.15 -6.06 15.18
CA ASP A 124 -3.73 -6.11 15.55
C ASP A 124 -2.97 -4.85 15.13
N LEU A 125 -3.60 -3.68 15.34
CA LEU A 125 -3.08 -2.39 14.91
C LEU A 125 -1.82 -2.01 15.68
N ARG A 126 -0.73 -1.73 14.95
CA ARG A 126 0.57 -1.36 15.53
C ARG A 126 1.12 -0.12 14.81
N THR A 127 2.02 0.57 15.47
CA THR A 127 2.73 1.78 15.00
C THR A 127 1.87 3.04 14.95
N GLY A 128 2.55 4.20 14.86
CA GLY A 128 1.92 5.51 14.77
C GLY A 128 1.01 5.72 13.54
N LEU A 129 1.10 4.83 12.53
CA LEU A 129 0.21 4.89 11.37
C LEU A 129 -1.27 4.75 11.78
N PHE A 130 -1.56 4.02 12.86
CA PHE A 130 -2.89 3.76 13.38
C PHE A 130 -3.25 4.54 14.65
N ASP A 131 -2.49 5.58 14.99
CA ASP A 131 -2.76 6.38 16.19
C ASP A 131 -4.20 6.92 16.21
N GLY A 132 -4.90 6.63 17.32
CA GLY A 132 -6.29 7.04 17.55
C GLY A 132 -7.33 6.16 16.82
N LEU A 133 -6.94 5.02 16.29
CA LEU A 133 -7.82 3.97 15.77
C LEU A 133 -7.82 2.76 16.70
N ALA A 134 -8.89 1.98 16.66
CA ALA A 134 -9.05 0.75 17.44
C ALA A 134 -9.16 -0.47 16.52
N ASP A 135 -8.91 -1.65 17.07
CA ASP A 135 -9.19 -2.90 16.37
C ASP A 135 -10.67 -2.99 16.02
N GLY A 136 -10.96 -3.50 14.81
CA GLY A 136 -12.32 -3.60 14.30
C GLY A 136 -12.75 -2.45 13.39
N GLU A 137 -11.90 -1.44 13.19
CA GLU A 137 -12.17 -0.39 12.22
C GLU A 137 -12.31 -0.95 10.80
N PHE A 138 -13.25 -0.39 10.02
CA PHE A 138 -13.51 -0.81 8.65
C PHE A 138 -12.78 0.06 7.65
N VAL A 139 -12.15 -0.61 6.67
CA VAL A 139 -11.45 0.03 5.54
C VAL A 139 -11.86 -0.63 4.23
N TYR A 140 -11.63 0.03 3.11
CA TYR A 140 -12.04 -0.45 1.79
C TYR A 140 -10.93 -1.22 1.09
N PHE A 141 -11.25 -2.45 0.69
CA PHE A 141 -10.38 -3.35 -0.06
C PHE A 141 -10.87 -3.57 -1.49
N VAL A 142 -9.96 -3.78 -2.42
CA VAL A 142 -10.23 -4.31 -3.75
C VAL A 142 -8.97 -4.97 -4.30
N HIS A 143 -8.82 -6.28 -4.07
CA HIS A 143 -7.63 -7.04 -4.48
C HIS A 143 -7.94 -8.54 -4.59
N SER A 144 -7.17 -9.24 -5.45
CA SER A 144 -7.24 -10.70 -5.60
C SER A 144 -6.04 -11.41 -5.00
N PHE A 145 -4.99 -10.64 -4.65
CA PHE A 145 -3.74 -11.11 -4.06
C PHE A 145 -3.47 -10.33 -2.77
N ALA A 146 -2.82 -10.95 -1.81
CA ALA A 146 -2.47 -10.32 -0.54
C ALA A 146 -1.16 -10.87 0.02
N ALA A 147 -0.43 -10.02 0.73
CA ALA A 147 0.80 -10.38 1.44
C ALA A 147 0.48 -11.29 2.63
N ASP A 148 1.30 -12.32 2.81
CA ASP A 148 1.22 -13.20 3.98
C ASP A 148 1.53 -12.44 5.26
N VAL A 149 0.99 -12.94 6.38
CA VAL A 149 1.35 -12.42 7.70
C VAL A 149 2.79 -12.78 8.01
N CYS A 150 3.59 -11.78 8.41
CA CYS A 150 5.01 -11.90 8.71
C CYS A 150 5.41 -10.99 9.89
N GLU A 151 6.70 -10.92 10.21
CA GLU A 151 7.19 -10.06 11.30
C GLU A 151 6.95 -8.56 11.05
N ASP A 152 6.95 -8.15 9.78
CA ASP A 152 6.69 -6.76 9.36
C ASP A 152 5.20 -6.38 9.41
N THR A 153 4.29 -7.31 9.76
CA THR A 153 2.84 -7.07 9.79
C THR A 153 2.46 -6.15 10.94
N ILE A 154 1.75 -5.06 10.62
CA ILE A 154 1.28 -4.06 11.59
C ILE A 154 -0.25 -3.91 11.64
N ALA A 155 -0.96 -4.60 10.77
CA ALA A 155 -2.40 -4.80 10.82
C ALA A 155 -2.77 -6.04 10.02
N VAL A 156 -3.80 -6.75 10.45
CA VAL A 156 -4.31 -7.95 9.77
C VAL A 156 -5.78 -7.78 9.40
N SER A 157 -6.19 -8.49 8.36
CA SER A 157 -7.58 -8.70 7.99
C SER A 157 -7.75 -10.14 7.52
N GLU A 158 -8.99 -10.56 7.21
CA GLU A 158 -9.30 -11.93 6.81
C GLU A 158 -10.25 -11.96 5.61
N ASN A 159 -9.92 -12.81 4.64
CA ASN A 159 -10.79 -13.18 3.53
C ASN A 159 -10.51 -14.63 3.16
N GLY A 160 -11.16 -15.58 3.88
CA GLY A 160 -10.86 -17.00 3.81
C GLY A 160 -9.54 -17.41 4.48
N ARG A 161 -8.55 -16.54 4.47
CA ARG A 161 -7.31 -16.63 5.25
C ARG A 161 -6.94 -15.27 5.84
N ARG A 162 -6.16 -15.28 6.91
CA ARG A 162 -5.55 -14.05 7.43
C ARG A 162 -4.46 -13.58 6.47
N PHE A 163 -4.36 -12.27 6.34
CA PHE A 163 -3.34 -11.62 5.50
C PHE A 163 -2.88 -10.30 6.13
N SER A 164 -1.75 -9.80 5.69
CA SER A 164 -1.25 -8.49 6.09
C SER A 164 -2.09 -7.38 5.47
N ALA A 165 -2.94 -6.74 6.26
CA ALA A 165 -3.67 -5.53 5.86
C ALA A 165 -2.75 -4.32 5.80
N ALA A 166 -1.68 -4.31 6.62
CA ALA A 166 -0.62 -3.32 6.55
C ALA A 166 0.72 -3.90 7.00
N LEU A 167 1.79 -3.36 6.45
CA LEU A 167 3.18 -3.73 6.71
C LEU A 167 4.01 -2.51 7.11
N HIS A 168 5.06 -2.71 7.93
CA HIS A 168 6.03 -1.69 8.30
C HIS A 168 7.41 -2.28 8.52
N LYS A 169 8.41 -1.63 7.93
CA LYS A 169 9.82 -1.90 8.17
C LYS A 169 10.64 -0.64 7.95
N ASP A 170 11.42 -0.25 8.94
CA ASP A 170 12.23 0.98 8.90
C ASP A 170 11.36 2.22 8.59
N ASN A 171 11.61 2.89 7.47
CA ASN A 171 10.83 4.03 6.99
C ASN A 171 9.73 3.65 5.98
N PHE A 172 9.53 2.35 5.70
CA PHE A 172 8.55 1.87 4.74
C PHE A 172 7.29 1.39 5.44
N TYR A 173 6.16 1.87 4.95
CA TYR A 173 4.81 1.50 5.36
C TYR A 173 4.04 1.00 4.14
N GLY A 174 3.15 0.05 4.35
CA GLY A 174 2.25 -0.45 3.30
C GLY A 174 0.83 -0.62 3.82
N ALA A 175 -0.17 -0.30 3.00
CA ALA A 175 -1.58 -0.56 3.24
C ALA A 175 -2.15 -1.33 2.06
N GLN A 176 -2.71 -2.53 2.31
CA GLN A 176 -3.39 -3.32 1.28
C GLN A 176 -4.74 -2.70 0.90
N PHE A 177 -5.39 -2.09 1.88
CA PHE A 177 -6.61 -1.31 1.64
C PHE A 177 -6.29 0.05 0.99
N HIS A 178 -7.34 0.74 0.57
CA HIS A 178 -7.26 2.06 -0.02
C HIS A 178 -7.63 3.12 1.03
N PRO A 179 -6.66 3.79 1.70
CA PRO A 179 -6.97 4.84 2.66
C PRO A 179 -7.80 5.96 2.03
N GLU A 180 -7.51 6.30 0.76
CA GLU A 180 -8.20 7.34 0.02
C GLU A 180 -9.69 7.03 -0.26
N LYS A 181 -10.12 5.77 -0.02
CA LYS A 181 -11.50 5.29 -0.17
C LYS A 181 -12.12 4.82 1.15
N SER A 182 -11.41 4.96 2.27
CA SER A 182 -11.78 4.40 3.57
C SER A 182 -12.42 5.43 4.52
N GLY A 183 -12.99 6.50 4.00
CA GLY A 183 -13.71 7.50 4.80
C GLY A 183 -12.84 8.14 5.88
N ASP A 184 -13.43 8.38 7.06
CA ASP A 184 -12.75 9.04 8.18
C ASP A 184 -11.57 8.22 8.71
N VAL A 185 -11.67 6.89 8.72
CA VAL A 185 -10.58 5.98 9.11
C VAL A 185 -9.39 6.16 8.17
N GLY A 186 -9.65 6.17 6.87
CA GLY A 186 -8.62 6.39 5.86
C GLY A 186 -7.98 7.77 5.95
N GLU A 187 -8.79 8.82 6.19
CA GLU A 187 -8.26 10.17 6.42
C GLU A 187 -7.39 10.24 7.67
N ARG A 188 -7.77 9.56 8.75
CA ARG A 188 -6.97 9.46 9.97
C ARG A 188 -5.62 8.81 9.68
N ILE A 189 -5.59 7.70 8.93
CA ILE A 189 -4.37 7.00 8.53
C ILE A 189 -3.46 7.91 7.70
N LEU A 190 -4.01 8.62 6.70
CA LEU A 190 -3.23 9.57 5.90
C LEU A 190 -2.70 10.73 6.74
N LYS A 191 -3.51 11.29 7.68
CA LYS A 191 -3.05 12.33 8.62
C LYS A 191 -1.97 11.84 9.57
N ASN A 192 -2.04 10.58 10.00
CA ASN A 192 -0.99 9.98 10.82
C ASN A 192 0.30 9.80 10.02
N PHE A 193 0.21 9.28 8.78
CA PHE A 193 1.37 9.19 7.89
C PHE A 193 2.06 10.55 7.70
N MET A 194 1.30 11.65 7.68
CA MET A 194 1.85 13.01 7.58
C MET A 194 2.65 13.44 8.81
N LYS A 195 2.59 12.71 9.92
CA LYS A 195 3.30 13.03 11.17
C LYS A 195 4.52 12.13 11.41
N LEU A 196 4.63 11.02 10.64
CA LEU A 196 5.80 10.14 10.66
C LEU A 196 6.97 10.78 9.91
#